data_6878584aac7b268a2a10f9b5c1f8312e
#
_entry.id   6878584aac7b268a2a10f9b5c1f8312e
#
_cell.length_a   1.000
_cell.length_b   1.000
_cell.length_c   1.000
_cell.angle_alpha   90.00
_cell.angle_beta   90.00
_cell.angle_gamma   90.00
#
_symmetry.space_group_name_H-M   'P 1'
#
loop_
_entity.id
_entity.type
_entity.pdbx_description
1 polymer ?
#
loop_
_entity_poly.entity_id
_entity_poly.type
_entity_poly.pdbx_seq_one_letter_code
_entity_poly.pdbx_strand_id
1 'polypeptide(L)'
;QSAHIVGASMGGMIAQTIASEYPDRTKSLVSIMSTTGARHLPEMTNETEGNFRNFGEGNFGEIDVEQMHSYGFYPESMPRQLTAIFHAGDRSEQVKNINVKTLVQHGANDPLLPPDHGRHTAELIEGSKLVIYEGMGHDLPPEVLPTIISDMLDFFGET
;
A
#
# COMPACT_ATOMS: atom_id res chain seq x y z
N GLN A 1 5.49 24.82 -1.87
CA GLN A 1 4.97 23.96 -2.92
C GLN A 1 4.40 22.69 -2.30
N SER A 2 3.27 22.20 -2.81
CA SER A 2 2.59 20.97 -2.39
C SER A 2 2.46 20.02 -3.59
N ALA A 3 2.27 18.72 -3.31
CA ALA A 3 2.17 17.67 -4.32
C ALA A 3 1.04 16.68 -3.99
N HIS A 4 0.55 15.98 -4.99
CA HIS A 4 -0.21 14.75 -4.80
C HIS A 4 0.78 13.66 -4.41
N ILE A 5 0.44 12.87 -3.38
CA ILE A 5 1.28 11.78 -2.88
C ILE A 5 0.60 10.46 -3.20
N VAL A 6 1.32 9.59 -3.90
CA VAL A 6 0.83 8.26 -4.28
C VAL A 6 1.79 7.22 -3.72
N GLY A 7 1.26 6.19 -3.10
CA GLY A 7 2.08 5.08 -2.60
C GLY A 7 1.34 3.75 -2.63
N ALA A 8 2.07 2.69 -3.02
CA ALA A 8 1.56 1.33 -3.03
C ALA A 8 2.25 0.48 -1.95
N SER A 9 1.52 -0.40 -1.29
CA SER A 9 2.00 -1.31 -0.25
C SER A 9 2.75 -0.54 0.86
N MET A 10 4.02 -0.84 1.12
CA MET A 10 4.87 -0.06 2.03
C MET A 10 4.95 1.42 1.63
N GLY A 11 4.99 1.72 0.33
CA GLY A 11 4.90 3.09 -0.18
C GLY A 11 3.61 3.80 0.22
N GLY A 12 2.49 3.06 0.34
CA GLY A 12 1.23 3.57 0.87
C GLY A 12 1.32 3.93 2.35
N MET A 13 2.01 3.11 3.16
CA MET A 13 2.27 3.42 4.58
C MET A 13 3.10 4.71 4.72
N ILE A 14 4.13 4.88 3.87
CA ILE A 14 4.95 6.09 3.82
C ILE A 14 4.10 7.30 3.39
N ALA A 15 3.27 7.14 2.36
CA ALA A 15 2.39 8.18 1.85
C ALA A 15 1.37 8.64 2.90
N GLN A 16 0.78 7.70 3.66
CA GLN A 16 -0.10 7.99 4.80
C GLN A 16 0.63 8.81 5.88
N THR A 17 1.87 8.42 6.22
CA THR A 17 2.70 9.16 7.19
C THR A 17 2.99 10.58 6.71
N ILE A 18 3.38 10.75 5.43
CA ILE A 18 3.62 12.07 4.85
C ILE A 18 2.35 12.93 4.90
N ALA A 19 1.21 12.38 4.51
CA ALA A 19 -0.06 13.11 4.50
C ALA A 19 -0.51 13.55 5.91
N SER A 20 -0.25 12.72 6.92
CA SER A 20 -0.55 13.04 8.32
C SER A 20 0.39 14.09 8.91
N GLU A 21 1.70 13.98 8.65
CA GLU A 21 2.72 14.85 9.26
C GLU A 21 2.91 16.16 8.50
N TYR A 22 2.65 16.16 7.18
CA TYR A 22 2.86 17.32 6.31
C TYR A 22 1.62 17.67 5.47
N PRO A 23 0.45 17.92 6.11
CA PRO A 23 -0.80 18.19 5.38
C PRO A 23 -0.69 19.43 4.49
N ASP A 24 0.02 20.49 4.90
CA ASP A 24 0.23 21.71 4.11
C ASP A 24 1.10 21.48 2.84
N ARG A 25 1.81 20.37 2.78
CA ARG A 25 2.64 19.96 1.64
C ARG A 25 1.96 18.89 0.77
N THR A 26 0.82 18.37 1.20
CA THR A 26 0.08 17.29 0.56
C THR A 26 -1.22 17.82 -0.04
N LYS A 27 -1.34 17.83 -1.36
CA LYS A 27 -2.58 18.21 -2.05
C LYS A 27 -3.65 17.14 -1.90
N SER A 28 -3.25 15.89 -2.07
CA SER A 28 -4.09 14.72 -1.87
C SER A 28 -3.23 13.47 -1.66
N LEU A 29 -3.83 12.43 -1.10
CA LEU A 29 -3.24 11.12 -0.88
C LEU A 29 -3.93 10.07 -1.76
N VAL A 30 -3.14 9.21 -2.40
CA VAL A 30 -3.60 7.94 -2.98
C VAL A 30 -2.85 6.80 -2.28
N SER A 31 -3.58 5.94 -1.59
CA SER A 31 -3.06 4.78 -0.87
C SER A 31 -3.52 3.50 -1.55
N ILE A 32 -2.58 2.77 -2.17
CA ILE A 32 -2.88 1.58 -2.97
C ILE A 32 -2.41 0.33 -2.22
N MET A 33 -3.28 -0.70 -2.08
CA MET A 33 -2.98 -2.01 -1.45
C MET A 33 -2.09 -1.88 -0.21
N SER A 34 -2.49 -1.02 0.73
CA SER A 34 -1.72 -0.66 1.92
C SER A 34 -2.51 -0.94 3.20
N THR A 35 -1.89 -0.69 4.35
CA THR A 35 -2.47 -0.96 5.67
C THR A 35 -2.14 0.13 6.66
N THR A 36 -2.93 0.22 7.72
CA THR A 36 -2.63 1.00 8.93
C THR A 36 -1.74 0.23 9.91
N GLY A 37 -1.63 -1.10 9.74
CA GLY A 37 -0.95 -1.97 10.68
C GLY A 37 -1.78 -2.34 11.92
N ALA A 38 -3.08 -2.08 11.92
CA ALA A 38 -3.96 -2.39 13.05
C ALA A 38 -4.02 -3.90 13.30
N ARG A 39 -3.84 -4.30 14.56
CA ARG A 39 -3.67 -5.71 14.95
C ARG A 39 -4.92 -6.57 14.83
N HIS A 40 -6.10 -5.97 14.70
CA HIS A 40 -7.36 -6.69 14.53
C HIS A 40 -7.70 -7.02 13.09
N LEU A 41 -6.92 -6.52 12.14
CA LEU A 41 -7.12 -6.77 10.72
C LEU A 41 -6.69 -8.20 10.36
N PRO A 42 -7.28 -8.81 9.32
CA PRO A 42 -6.91 -10.15 8.90
C PRO A 42 -5.42 -10.26 8.58
N GLU A 43 -4.84 -11.37 8.98
CA GLU A 43 -3.46 -11.70 8.60
C GLU A 43 -3.40 -12.17 7.14
N MET A 44 -2.19 -12.14 6.58
CA MET A 44 -1.93 -12.71 5.25
C MET A 44 -2.24 -14.21 5.21
N THR A 45 -2.42 -14.75 4.02
CA THR A 45 -2.62 -16.20 3.86
C THR A 45 -1.37 -16.98 4.26
N ASN A 46 -1.53 -18.23 4.73
CA ASN A 46 -0.42 -19.11 5.12
C ASN A 46 0.60 -19.32 4.00
N GLU A 47 0.14 -19.37 2.75
CA GLU A 47 1.01 -19.49 1.57
C GLU A 47 1.87 -18.23 1.43
N THR A 48 1.28 -17.07 1.55
CA THR A 48 1.97 -15.78 1.48
C THR A 48 2.97 -15.63 2.62
N GLU A 49 2.62 -16.04 3.84
CA GLU A 49 3.53 -16.06 4.99
C GLU A 49 4.75 -16.96 4.72
N GLY A 50 4.52 -18.14 4.14
CA GLY A 50 5.61 -19.04 3.75
C GLY A 50 6.57 -18.41 2.75
N ASN A 51 6.05 -17.73 1.73
CA ASN A 51 6.85 -17.02 0.74
C ASN A 51 7.66 -15.88 1.38
N PHE A 52 7.07 -15.09 2.26
CA PHE A 52 7.78 -14.03 2.99
C PHE A 52 8.89 -14.56 3.87
N ARG A 53 8.68 -15.70 4.53
CA ARG A 53 9.72 -16.35 5.33
C ARG A 53 10.89 -16.77 4.45
N ASN A 54 10.63 -17.41 3.31
CA ASN A 54 11.67 -17.81 2.35
C ASN A 54 12.47 -16.58 1.87
N PHE A 55 11.81 -15.49 1.51
CA PHE A 55 12.49 -14.24 1.16
C PHE A 55 13.35 -13.69 2.30
N GLY A 56 12.84 -13.74 3.53
CA GLY A 56 13.59 -13.30 4.72
C GLY A 56 14.86 -14.12 4.98
N GLU A 57 14.86 -15.37 4.58
CA GLU A 57 16.00 -16.30 4.66
C GLU A 57 16.93 -16.22 3.44
N GLY A 58 16.62 -15.33 2.46
CA GLY A 58 17.41 -15.18 1.23
C GLY A 58 17.15 -16.27 0.19
N ASN A 59 16.08 -17.04 0.37
CA ASN A 59 15.64 -18.04 -0.59
C ASN A 59 14.64 -17.41 -1.56
N PHE A 60 15.11 -16.98 -2.72
CA PHE A 60 14.31 -16.31 -3.75
C PHE A 60 13.71 -17.28 -4.79
N GLY A 61 13.91 -18.60 -4.63
CA GLY A 61 13.39 -19.61 -5.54
C GLY A 61 13.94 -19.45 -6.96
N GLU A 62 13.05 -19.45 -7.95
CA GLU A 62 13.39 -19.29 -9.38
C GLU A 62 13.47 -17.80 -9.81
N ILE A 63 13.46 -16.87 -8.87
CA ILE A 63 13.52 -15.43 -9.17
C ILE A 63 14.91 -15.09 -9.73
N ASP A 64 14.94 -14.50 -10.91
CA ASP A 64 16.14 -13.92 -11.49
C ASP A 64 16.49 -12.61 -10.78
N VAL A 65 17.40 -12.73 -9.80
CA VAL A 65 17.84 -11.60 -8.96
C VAL A 65 18.58 -10.55 -9.80
N GLU A 66 19.35 -10.96 -10.83
CA GLU A 66 20.08 -10.02 -11.69
C GLU A 66 19.09 -9.19 -12.53
N GLN A 67 18.03 -9.83 -13.04
CA GLN A 67 16.96 -9.12 -13.75
C GLN A 67 16.25 -8.15 -12.81
N MET A 68 15.92 -8.53 -11.59
CA MET A 68 15.33 -7.63 -10.60
C MET A 68 16.21 -6.41 -10.31
N HIS A 69 17.52 -6.63 -10.12
CA HIS A 69 18.47 -5.54 -9.93
C HIS A 69 18.48 -4.57 -11.12
N SER A 70 18.34 -5.10 -12.35
CA SER A 70 18.28 -4.25 -13.55
C SER A 70 17.09 -3.31 -13.59
N TYR A 71 15.99 -3.68 -12.90
CA TYR A 71 14.79 -2.87 -12.70
C TYR A 71 14.85 -1.99 -11.44
N GLY A 72 15.96 -2.02 -10.71
CA GLY A 72 16.14 -1.26 -9.47
C GLY A 72 15.46 -1.90 -8.25
N PHE A 73 15.03 -3.13 -8.35
CA PHE A 73 14.48 -3.89 -7.22
C PHE A 73 15.57 -4.79 -6.62
N TYR A 74 15.76 -4.65 -5.31
CA TYR A 74 16.80 -5.37 -4.56
C TYR A 74 16.15 -6.28 -3.51
N PRO A 75 15.92 -7.57 -3.84
CA PRO A 75 15.25 -8.52 -2.92
C PRO A 75 15.95 -8.62 -1.57
N GLU A 76 17.26 -8.44 -1.52
CA GLU A 76 18.08 -8.47 -0.29
C GLU A 76 17.73 -7.34 0.68
N SER A 77 17.01 -6.31 0.21
CA SER A 77 16.51 -5.23 1.08
C SER A 77 15.26 -5.64 1.86
N MET A 78 14.55 -6.69 1.41
CA MET A 78 13.26 -7.12 1.96
C MET A 78 13.28 -7.34 3.49
N PRO A 79 14.26 -8.04 4.09
CA PRO A 79 14.29 -8.22 5.55
C PRO A 79 14.34 -6.90 6.32
N ARG A 80 15.08 -5.90 5.80
CA ARG A 80 15.15 -4.58 6.42
C ARG A 80 13.85 -3.80 6.28
N GLN A 81 13.18 -3.90 5.12
CA GLN A 81 11.88 -3.27 4.88
C GLN A 81 10.81 -3.87 5.76
N LEU A 82 10.75 -5.20 5.86
CA LEU A 82 9.81 -5.90 6.76
C LEU A 82 10.05 -5.52 8.22
N THR A 83 11.31 -5.45 8.66
CA THR A 83 11.65 -5.00 10.01
C THR A 83 11.10 -3.60 10.27
N ALA A 84 11.24 -2.68 9.32
CA ALA A 84 10.71 -1.31 9.44
C ALA A 84 9.18 -1.31 9.53
N ILE A 85 8.50 -2.12 8.72
CA ILE A 85 7.03 -2.26 8.74
C ILE A 85 6.56 -2.78 10.11
N PHE A 86 7.15 -3.86 10.60
CA PHE A 86 6.77 -4.44 11.89
C PHE A 86 7.08 -3.49 13.06
N HIS A 87 8.18 -2.74 12.97
CA HIS A 87 8.54 -1.76 14.00
C HIS A 87 7.61 -0.54 14.02
N ALA A 88 7.08 -0.15 12.86
CA ALA A 88 6.10 0.93 12.75
C ALA A 88 4.79 0.60 13.48
N GLY A 89 4.41 -0.68 13.51
CA GLY A 89 3.24 -1.17 14.24
C GLY A 89 1.90 -0.57 13.77
N ASP A 90 0.97 -0.45 14.70
CA ASP A 90 -0.36 0.14 14.46
C ASP A 90 -0.28 1.67 14.38
N ARG A 91 -0.62 2.22 13.21
CA ARG A 91 -0.62 3.65 12.90
C ARG A 91 -2.03 4.23 12.76
N SER A 92 -3.05 3.52 13.24
CA SER A 92 -4.46 3.91 13.08
C SER A 92 -4.73 5.34 13.56
N GLU A 93 -4.20 5.72 14.73
CA GLU A 93 -4.38 7.08 15.25
C GLU A 93 -3.68 8.15 14.37
N GLN A 94 -2.52 7.81 13.79
CA GLN A 94 -1.85 8.70 12.85
C GLN A 94 -2.66 8.86 11.56
N VAL A 95 -3.17 7.75 11.00
CA VAL A 95 -3.98 7.73 9.77
C VAL A 95 -5.30 8.48 9.96
N LYS A 96 -5.93 8.39 11.13
CA LYS A 96 -7.15 9.13 11.49
C LYS A 96 -6.97 10.65 11.47
N ASN A 97 -5.76 11.14 11.64
CA ASN A 97 -5.44 12.56 11.60
C ASN A 97 -5.20 13.09 10.17
N ILE A 98 -5.29 12.24 9.14
CA ILE A 98 -5.19 12.67 7.76
C ILE A 98 -6.44 13.48 7.40
N ASN A 99 -6.25 14.73 7.00
CA ASN A 99 -7.31 15.68 6.67
C ASN A 99 -7.26 16.19 5.22
N VAL A 100 -6.43 15.55 4.38
CA VAL A 100 -6.33 15.86 2.95
C VAL A 100 -7.26 14.92 2.15
N LYS A 101 -7.72 15.37 0.98
CA LYS A 101 -8.50 14.50 0.08
C LYS A 101 -7.75 13.19 -0.15
N THR A 102 -8.42 12.07 0.04
CA THR A 102 -7.80 10.74 0.00
C THR A 102 -8.58 9.78 -0.88
N LEU A 103 -7.85 9.07 -1.73
CA LEU A 103 -8.32 7.90 -2.48
C LEU A 103 -7.61 6.65 -1.95
N VAL A 104 -8.38 5.66 -1.53
CA VAL A 104 -7.90 4.34 -1.15
C VAL A 104 -8.26 3.36 -2.26
N GLN A 105 -7.28 2.66 -2.80
CA GLN A 105 -7.43 1.66 -3.86
C GLN A 105 -6.90 0.32 -3.35
N HIS A 106 -7.66 -0.77 -3.54
CA HIS A 106 -7.25 -2.07 -3.01
C HIS A 106 -7.73 -3.23 -3.89
N GLY A 107 -6.97 -4.33 -3.91
CA GLY A 107 -7.36 -5.54 -4.62
C GLY A 107 -8.37 -6.38 -3.83
N ALA A 108 -9.42 -6.87 -4.49
CA ALA A 108 -10.40 -7.75 -3.87
C ALA A 108 -9.80 -9.11 -3.46
N ASN A 109 -8.77 -9.55 -4.16
CA ASN A 109 -8.12 -10.85 -4.01
C ASN A 109 -6.71 -10.73 -3.40
N ASP A 110 -6.41 -9.65 -2.68
CA ASP A 110 -5.08 -9.43 -2.08
C ASP A 110 -4.80 -10.47 -0.98
N PRO A 111 -3.82 -11.38 -1.18
CA PRO A 111 -3.53 -12.45 -0.23
C PRO A 111 -2.55 -12.02 0.86
N LEU A 112 -1.88 -10.88 0.67
CA LEU A 112 -0.91 -10.34 1.62
C LEU A 112 -1.57 -9.40 2.61
N LEU A 113 -2.34 -8.45 2.10
CA LEU A 113 -3.15 -7.52 2.88
C LEU A 113 -4.60 -7.65 2.40
N PRO A 114 -5.42 -8.51 3.00
CA PRO A 114 -6.83 -8.64 2.61
C PRO A 114 -7.55 -7.29 2.48
N PRO A 115 -8.59 -7.15 1.64
CA PRO A 115 -9.23 -5.86 1.33
C PRO A 115 -9.77 -5.11 2.55
N ASP A 116 -9.92 -5.78 3.70
CA ASP A 116 -10.27 -5.16 4.97
C ASP A 116 -9.24 -4.11 5.42
N HIS A 117 -7.97 -4.25 5.02
CA HIS A 117 -6.94 -3.24 5.29
C HIS A 117 -7.23 -1.91 4.57
N GLY A 118 -7.66 -1.99 3.31
CA GLY A 118 -8.09 -0.81 2.55
C GLY A 118 -9.38 -0.21 3.11
N ARG A 119 -10.37 -1.05 3.47
CA ARG A 119 -11.63 -0.62 4.10
C ARG A 119 -11.36 0.14 5.40
N HIS A 120 -10.55 -0.45 6.29
CA HIS A 120 -10.18 0.18 7.55
C HIS A 120 -9.45 1.52 7.36
N THR A 121 -8.52 1.59 6.39
CA THR A 121 -7.86 2.85 6.05
C THR A 121 -8.88 3.92 5.63
N ALA A 122 -9.83 3.56 4.77
CA ALA A 122 -10.86 4.48 4.31
C ALA A 122 -11.84 4.89 5.43
N GLU A 123 -12.20 3.98 6.33
CA GLU A 123 -13.06 4.27 7.49
C GLU A 123 -12.43 5.29 8.46
N LEU A 124 -11.11 5.26 8.61
CA LEU A 124 -10.39 6.18 9.49
C LEU A 124 -10.24 7.58 8.92
N ILE A 125 -10.19 7.73 7.60
CA ILE A 125 -9.95 9.01 6.93
C ILE A 125 -11.28 9.62 6.49
N GLU A 126 -11.74 10.65 7.17
CA GLU A 126 -13.01 11.31 6.88
C GLU A 126 -13.04 11.85 5.43
N GLY A 127 -14.11 11.52 4.71
CA GLY A 127 -14.34 11.97 3.33
C GLY A 127 -13.44 11.25 2.29
N SER A 128 -12.73 10.19 2.67
CA SER A 128 -11.98 9.41 1.70
C SER A 128 -12.89 8.66 0.72
N LYS A 129 -12.38 8.41 -0.48
CA LYS A 129 -12.99 7.50 -1.46
C LYS A 129 -12.30 6.14 -1.38
N LEU A 130 -13.08 5.06 -1.44
CA LEU A 130 -12.57 3.69 -1.49
C LEU A 130 -12.98 3.03 -2.82
N VAL A 131 -12.02 2.40 -3.50
CA VAL A 131 -12.26 1.56 -4.67
C VAL A 131 -11.61 0.19 -4.45
N ILE A 132 -12.40 -0.86 -4.57
CA ILE A 132 -11.94 -2.26 -4.52
C ILE A 132 -12.02 -2.82 -5.95
N TYR A 133 -10.90 -3.36 -6.43
CA TYR A 133 -10.79 -3.88 -7.80
C TYR A 133 -10.85 -5.40 -7.82
N GLU A 134 -11.84 -5.93 -8.51
CA GLU A 134 -11.88 -7.35 -8.85
C GLU A 134 -10.72 -7.72 -9.78
N GLY A 135 -10.15 -8.91 -9.60
CA GLY A 135 -9.02 -9.38 -10.38
C GLY A 135 -7.66 -8.79 -9.99
N MET A 136 -7.61 -7.94 -8.97
CA MET A 136 -6.37 -7.40 -8.40
C MET A 136 -6.05 -8.11 -7.08
N GLY A 137 -4.81 -8.59 -6.97
CA GLY A 137 -4.20 -9.11 -5.75
C GLY A 137 -3.33 -8.06 -5.06
N HIS A 138 -2.14 -8.51 -4.56
CA HIS A 138 -1.09 -7.59 -4.07
C HIS A 138 -0.13 -7.20 -5.19
N ASP A 139 -0.68 -6.82 -6.33
CA ASP A 139 0.01 -6.51 -7.57
C ASP A 139 -0.77 -5.44 -8.35
N LEU A 140 -0.25 -5.04 -9.50
CA LEU A 140 -0.90 -4.11 -10.43
C LEU A 140 -1.06 -4.82 -11.79
N PRO A 141 -2.07 -5.71 -11.93
CA PRO A 141 -2.21 -6.52 -13.13
C PRO A 141 -2.53 -5.64 -14.35
N PRO A 142 -1.95 -5.96 -15.53
CA PRO A 142 -2.13 -5.15 -16.75
C PRO A 142 -3.58 -4.90 -17.13
N GLU A 143 -4.46 -5.84 -16.81
CA GLU A 143 -5.90 -5.76 -17.12
C GLU A 143 -6.63 -4.73 -16.26
N VAL A 144 -6.18 -4.51 -15.02
CA VAL A 144 -6.81 -3.59 -14.04
C VAL A 144 -6.09 -2.24 -13.99
N LEU A 145 -4.80 -2.22 -14.30
CA LEU A 145 -3.95 -1.03 -14.19
C LEU A 145 -4.52 0.21 -14.93
N PRO A 146 -5.09 0.11 -16.15
CA PRO A 146 -5.68 1.28 -16.81
C PRO A 146 -6.84 1.90 -16.00
N THR A 147 -7.66 1.07 -15.34
CA THR A 147 -8.78 1.54 -14.51
C THR A 147 -8.25 2.21 -13.24
N ILE A 148 -7.24 1.63 -12.57
CA ILE A 148 -6.58 2.22 -11.41
C ILE A 148 -6.04 3.61 -11.74
N ILE A 149 -5.37 3.76 -12.90
CA ILE A 149 -4.82 5.05 -13.36
C ILE A 149 -5.95 6.03 -13.69
N SER A 150 -7.02 5.60 -14.38
CA SER A 150 -8.16 6.45 -14.71
C SER A 150 -8.79 7.03 -13.45
N ASP A 151 -9.07 6.19 -12.44
CA ASP A 151 -9.66 6.62 -11.18
C ASP A 151 -8.77 7.62 -10.43
N MET A 152 -7.43 7.45 -10.50
CA MET A 152 -6.49 8.43 -9.94
C MET A 152 -6.53 9.77 -10.68
N LEU A 153 -6.57 9.74 -12.02
CA LEU A 153 -6.61 10.96 -12.83
C LEU A 153 -7.91 11.75 -12.60
N ASP A 154 -9.04 11.05 -12.53
CA ASP A 154 -10.33 11.64 -12.20
C ASP A 154 -10.30 12.27 -10.81
N PHE A 155 -9.78 11.53 -9.83
CA PHE A 155 -9.61 12.02 -8.46
C PHE A 155 -8.71 13.27 -8.39
N PHE A 156 -7.62 13.32 -9.12
CA PHE A 156 -6.77 14.51 -9.17
C PHE A 156 -7.43 15.69 -9.87
N GLY A 157 -8.31 15.45 -10.84
CA GLY A 157 -9.10 16.50 -11.48
C GLY A 157 -10.14 17.16 -10.57
N GLU A 158 -10.51 16.48 -9.48
CA GLU A 158 -11.43 16.98 -8.45
C GLU A 158 -10.72 17.74 -7.30
N THR A 159 -9.37 17.79 -7.26
CA THR A 159 -8.56 18.31 -6.14
C THR A 159 -7.94 19.71 -6.37
#